data_fb8bccd22f46f69a390d1d43c3802433
#
_entry.id   fb8bccd22f46f69a390d1d43c3802433
#
_cell.length_a   1.000
_cell.length_b   1.000
_cell.length_c   1.000
_cell.angle_alpha   90.00
_cell.angle_beta   90.00
_cell.angle_gamma   90.00
#
_symmetry.space_group_name_H-M   'P 1'
#
loop_
_entity.id
_entity.type
_entity.pdbx_description
1 polymer ?
#
loop_
_entity_poly.entity_id
_entity_poly.type
_entity_poly.pdbx_seq_one_letter_code
_entity_poly.pdbx_strand_id
1 'polypeptide(L)'
;LLLSILFNWITLQRSKNFVPSKNKNEERLSSKYVPPFGGIACSIAFLISTRLLGQTESNFLYIGFFAVIISIIGLLDDLYNIKWYIKFIFQVIIVYIPLYNLNIFINFESLIGIEFNNSLNYIVSTIWIILIMNAINFIDNMDGLAVVVSSAICIQIAFLTNYLNQYKLTDISILLLCAIGGFLFFNFPPAKLYFGDSGSLFIGFCLGFMSILYNWIPENITIYSSTLNPILLVFSVPLIDFLVVVTYRISIGKSPTIGGTDHISHRLLAKGFSEEKVLTIF
;
A
#
# COMPACT_ATOMS: atom_id res chain seq x y z
N LEU A 1 10.88 -13.48 2.76
CA LEU A 1 10.34 -13.68 4.11
C LEU A 1 11.44 -13.55 5.18
N LEU A 2 12.47 -14.41 5.17
CA LEU A 2 13.53 -14.41 6.20
C LEU A 2 14.24 -13.06 6.33
N LEU A 3 14.56 -12.38 5.22
CA LEU A 3 15.15 -11.03 5.25
C LEU A 3 14.23 -10.02 5.93
N SER A 4 12.94 -10.07 5.66
CA SER A 4 11.97 -9.17 6.32
C SER A 4 11.89 -9.45 7.82
N ILE A 5 11.82 -10.70 8.23
CA ILE A 5 11.84 -11.07 9.65
C ILE A 5 13.13 -10.56 10.32
N LEU A 6 14.29 -10.78 9.71
CA LEU A 6 15.58 -10.34 10.23
C LEU A 6 15.65 -8.81 10.40
N PHE A 7 15.27 -8.05 9.36
CA PHE A 7 15.33 -6.60 9.42
C PHE A 7 14.34 -6.02 10.42
N ASN A 8 13.12 -6.55 10.48
CA ASN A 8 12.14 -6.13 11.48
C ASN A 8 12.58 -6.49 12.90
N TRP A 9 13.21 -7.64 13.11
CA TRP A 9 13.80 -8.00 14.40
C TRP A 9 14.92 -7.03 14.82
N ILE A 10 15.87 -6.71 13.91
CA ILE A 10 16.94 -5.73 14.16
C ILE A 10 16.34 -4.37 14.49
N THR A 11 15.34 -3.95 13.73
CA THR A 11 14.64 -2.68 13.93
C THR A 11 13.96 -2.64 15.29
N LEU A 12 13.26 -3.70 15.68
CA LEU A 12 12.63 -3.82 16.99
C LEU A 12 13.65 -3.71 18.14
N GLN A 13 14.81 -4.36 18.02
CA GLN A 13 15.85 -4.29 19.07
C GLN A 13 16.45 -2.89 19.21
N ARG A 14 16.69 -2.20 18.08
CA ARG A 14 17.28 -0.86 18.06
C ARG A 14 16.30 0.25 18.47
N SER A 15 15.02 0.06 18.20
CA SER A 15 13.97 1.06 18.48
C SER A 15 13.47 1.04 19.93
N LYS A 16 13.84 0.06 20.75
CA LYS A 16 13.42 -0.03 22.16
C LYS A 16 13.71 1.21 23.01
N ASN A 17 14.79 1.92 22.68
CA ASN A 17 15.25 3.13 23.39
C ASN A 17 14.82 4.43 22.69
N PHE A 18 14.08 4.31 21.59
CA PHE A 18 13.63 5.47 20.83
C PHE A 18 12.29 5.94 21.37
N VAL A 19 12.28 7.14 21.97
CA VAL A 19 11.04 7.80 22.41
C VAL A 19 10.86 9.03 21.51
N PRO A 20 9.86 9.06 20.64
CA PRO A 20 9.60 10.25 19.82
C PRO A 20 9.10 11.40 20.68
N SER A 21 9.32 12.61 20.19
CA SER A 21 8.96 13.86 20.87
C SER A 21 7.44 14.11 20.98
N LYS A 22 6.60 13.31 20.31
CA LYS A 22 5.13 13.40 20.35
C LYS A 22 4.47 12.03 20.31
N ASN A 23 3.48 11.80 21.19
CA ASN A 23 2.59 10.63 21.15
C ASN A 23 1.58 10.77 20.00
N LYS A 24 1.82 10.08 18.87
CA LYS A 24 0.81 9.87 17.82
C LYS A 24 -0.22 8.77 18.19
N ASN A 25 -0.11 8.18 19.36
CA ASN A 25 -0.93 7.03 19.79
C ASN A 25 -2.41 7.38 20.12
N GLU A 26 -2.81 8.66 20.03
CA GLU A 26 -4.21 9.07 20.31
C GLU A 26 -5.23 8.48 19.31
N GLU A 27 -4.77 8.07 18.13
CA GLU A 27 -5.62 7.46 17.08
C GLU A 27 -5.71 5.94 17.18
N ARG A 28 -4.79 5.30 17.90
CA ARG A 28 -4.76 3.85 18.12
C ARG A 28 -5.12 3.51 19.57
N LEU A 29 -5.88 2.45 19.77
CA LEU A 29 -6.38 2.00 21.07
C LEU A 29 -5.30 1.53 22.07
N SER A 30 -4.02 1.58 21.67
CA SER A 30 -2.89 1.11 22.48
C SER A 30 -2.37 2.17 23.45
N SER A 31 -2.29 1.82 24.74
CA SER A 31 -1.70 2.68 25.79
C SER A 31 -0.18 2.64 25.86
N LYS A 32 0.49 1.77 25.07
CA LYS A 32 1.94 1.64 25.04
C LYS A 32 2.52 2.19 23.74
N TYR A 33 3.65 2.88 23.85
CA TYR A 33 4.38 3.32 22.67
C TYR A 33 4.90 2.13 21.87
N VAL A 34 4.55 2.09 20.58
CA VAL A 34 5.03 1.11 19.61
C VAL A 34 5.75 1.86 18.47
N PRO A 35 7.01 1.52 18.16
CA PRO A 35 7.79 2.27 17.18
C PRO A 35 7.31 2.04 15.73
N PRO A 36 7.21 3.11 14.88
CA PRO A 36 6.68 3.04 13.52
C PRO A 36 7.75 2.74 12.46
N PHE A 37 8.68 1.83 12.73
CA PHE A 37 9.81 1.55 11.84
C PHE A 37 9.63 0.28 10.98
N GLY A 38 8.49 -0.41 11.07
CA GLY A 38 8.26 -1.66 10.36
C GLY A 38 8.27 -1.50 8.84
N GLY A 39 7.71 -0.41 8.33
CA GLY A 39 7.62 -0.15 6.91
C GLY A 39 8.96 -0.01 6.21
N ILE A 40 9.90 0.72 6.80
CA ILE A 40 11.24 0.89 6.21
C ILE A 40 12.01 -0.44 6.17
N ALA A 41 11.85 -1.29 7.18
CA ALA A 41 12.47 -2.61 7.18
C ALA A 41 11.90 -3.51 6.07
N CYS A 42 10.58 -3.44 5.83
CA CYS A 42 9.92 -4.16 4.74
C CYS A 42 10.38 -3.67 3.36
N SER A 43 10.45 -2.36 3.14
CA SER A 43 10.83 -1.78 1.85
C SER A 43 12.27 -2.14 1.46
N ILE A 44 13.20 -2.10 2.42
CA ILE A 44 14.59 -2.52 2.21
C ILE A 44 14.67 -4.03 1.94
N ALA A 45 13.94 -4.85 2.71
CA ALA A 45 13.88 -6.30 2.49
C ALA A 45 13.34 -6.64 1.11
N PHE A 46 12.30 -5.95 0.66
CA PHE A 46 11.73 -6.10 -0.67
C PHE A 46 12.75 -5.76 -1.77
N LEU A 47 13.38 -4.59 -1.70
CA LEU A 47 14.36 -4.15 -2.71
C LEU A 47 15.56 -5.10 -2.80
N ILE A 48 16.11 -5.56 -1.68
CA ILE A 48 17.21 -6.52 -1.66
C ILE A 48 16.77 -7.86 -2.26
N SER A 49 15.58 -8.36 -1.89
CA SER A 49 15.05 -9.62 -2.40
C SER A 49 14.82 -9.56 -3.92
N THR A 50 14.30 -8.45 -4.42
CA THR A 50 14.11 -8.18 -5.85
C THR A 50 15.45 -8.22 -6.59
N ARG A 51 16.52 -7.67 -6.00
CA ARG A 51 17.87 -7.68 -6.59
C ARG A 51 18.51 -9.08 -6.59
N LEU A 52 18.33 -9.84 -5.50
CA LEU A 52 18.95 -11.15 -5.32
C LEU A 52 18.39 -12.23 -6.27
N LEU A 53 17.09 -12.17 -6.57
CA LEU A 53 16.45 -13.17 -7.43
C LEU A 53 16.83 -13.05 -8.91
N GLY A 54 17.52 -11.98 -9.31
CA GLY A 54 18.24 -11.87 -10.59
C GLY A 54 17.38 -11.87 -11.87
N GLN A 55 16.12 -12.22 -11.75
CA GLN A 55 15.18 -12.37 -12.87
C GLN A 55 14.36 -11.10 -13.16
N THR A 56 14.61 -10.05 -12.42
CA THR A 56 13.83 -8.83 -12.52
C THR A 56 14.41 -7.90 -13.57
N GLU A 57 13.56 -7.51 -14.49
CA GLU A 57 13.86 -6.42 -15.41
C GLU A 57 14.30 -5.18 -14.62
N SER A 58 15.17 -4.38 -15.22
CA SER A 58 15.64 -3.11 -14.65
C SER A 58 14.49 -2.23 -14.14
N ASN A 59 13.30 -2.33 -14.75
CA ASN A 59 12.10 -1.58 -14.41
C ASN A 59 11.61 -1.87 -12.98
N PHE A 60 11.59 -3.13 -12.54
CA PHE A 60 11.14 -3.47 -11.18
C PHE A 60 12.11 -3.00 -10.12
N LEU A 61 13.43 -3.04 -10.40
CA LEU A 61 14.42 -2.47 -9.49
C LEU A 61 14.29 -0.95 -9.40
N TYR A 62 14.01 -0.30 -10.53
CA TYR A 62 13.79 1.13 -10.58
C TYR A 62 12.55 1.54 -9.77
N ILE A 63 11.42 0.85 -9.95
CA ILE A 63 10.21 1.04 -9.15
C ILE A 63 10.48 0.75 -7.67
N GLY A 64 11.19 -0.33 -7.37
CA GLY A 64 11.58 -0.71 -6.00
C GLY A 64 12.44 0.35 -5.31
N PHE A 65 13.33 1.04 -6.03
CA PHE A 65 14.09 2.18 -5.52
C PHE A 65 13.16 3.33 -5.10
N PHE A 66 12.20 3.71 -5.95
CA PHE A 66 11.21 4.74 -5.60
C PHE A 66 10.27 4.30 -4.46
N ALA A 67 9.99 3.01 -4.36
CA ALA A 67 9.25 2.45 -3.23
C ALA A 67 9.99 2.64 -1.88
N VAL A 68 11.31 2.54 -1.87
CA VAL A 68 12.12 2.87 -0.68
C VAL A 68 12.10 4.38 -0.41
N ILE A 69 12.18 5.22 -1.42
CA ILE A 69 12.13 6.68 -1.25
C ILE A 69 10.80 7.10 -0.61
N ILE A 70 9.67 6.60 -1.11
CA ILE A 70 8.36 6.93 -0.52
C ILE A 70 8.22 6.39 0.90
N SER A 71 8.82 5.23 1.21
CA SER A 71 8.90 4.69 2.57
C SER A 71 9.67 5.61 3.51
N ILE A 72 10.78 6.20 3.05
CA ILE A 72 11.55 7.18 3.83
C ILE A 72 10.70 8.43 4.11
N ILE A 73 9.96 8.94 3.12
CA ILE A 73 9.08 10.10 3.32
C ILE A 73 7.96 9.78 4.32
N GLY A 74 7.37 8.58 4.23
CA GLY A 74 6.41 8.11 5.22
C GLY A 74 7.01 8.04 6.63
N LEU A 75 8.25 7.56 6.77
CA LEU A 75 8.95 7.54 8.05
C LEU A 75 9.20 8.96 8.59
N LEU A 76 9.58 9.89 7.73
CA LEU A 76 9.76 11.30 8.13
C LEU A 76 8.41 11.91 8.59
N ASP A 77 7.30 11.52 7.97
CA ASP A 77 5.98 11.94 8.43
C ASP A 77 5.63 11.35 9.81
N ASP A 78 5.91 10.06 10.00
CA ASP A 78 5.72 9.41 11.31
C ASP A 78 6.52 10.09 12.45
N LEU A 79 7.73 10.59 12.15
CA LEU A 79 8.60 11.22 13.13
C LEU A 79 8.34 12.71 13.34
N TYR A 80 8.02 13.46 12.28
CA TYR A 80 8.01 14.92 12.30
C TYR A 80 6.64 15.55 12.02
N ASN A 81 5.59 14.77 11.71
CA ASN A 81 4.26 15.25 11.33
C ASN A 81 4.31 16.26 10.17
N ILE A 82 4.70 15.80 9.00
CA ILE A 82 4.77 16.62 7.79
C ILE A 82 3.37 17.12 7.43
N LYS A 83 3.26 18.38 7.00
CA LYS A 83 2.00 18.94 6.54
C LYS A 83 1.47 18.15 5.34
N TRP A 84 0.18 17.83 5.34
CA TRP A 84 -0.45 16.96 4.35
C TRP A 84 -0.16 17.34 2.89
N TYR A 85 -0.12 18.65 2.56
CA TYR A 85 0.14 19.11 1.19
C TYR A 85 1.60 18.88 0.75
N ILE A 86 2.55 18.94 1.68
CA ILE A 86 3.97 18.62 1.40
C ILE A 86 4.10 17.13 1.10
N LYS A 87 3.49 16.28 1.92
CA LYS A 87 3.43 14.83 1.70
C LYS A 87 2.80 14.50 0.34
N PHE A 88 1.70 15.16 -0.01
CA PHE A 88 1.01 14.98 -1.28
C PHE A 88 1.89 15.37 -2.48
N ILE A 89 2.61 16.49 -2.42
CA ILE A 89 3.54 16.93 -3.47
C ILE A 89 4.63 15.86 -3.69
N PHE A 90 5.22 15.33 -2.61
CA PHE A 90 6.20 14.25 -2.72
C PHE A 90 5.61 12.98 -3.32
N GLN A 91 4.40 12.60 -2.96
CA GLN A 91 3.71 11.46 -3.58
C GLN A 91 3.57 11.67 -5.09
N VAL A 92 3.11 12.85 -5.53
CA VAL A 92 2.97 13.18 -6.96
C VAL A 92 4.30 13.03 -7.69
N ILE A 93 5.38 13.64 -7.18
CA ILE A 93 6.70 13.61 -7.81
C ILE A 93 7.23 12.18 -7.89
N ILE A 94 7.18 11.43 -6.79
CA ILE A 94 7.73 10.07 -6.68
C ILE A 94 6.96 9.07 -7.54
N VAL A 95 5.67 9.26 -7.72
CA VAL A 95 4.85 8.42 -8.60
C VAL A 95 5.04 8.80 -10.07
N TYR A 96 5.04 10.10 -10.39
CA TYR A 96 5.11 10.56 -11.78
C TYR A 96 6.43 10.23 -12.46
N ILE A 97 7.57 10.35 -11.76
CA ILE A 97 8.89 10.11 -12.33
C ILE A 97 9.05 8.70 -12.91
N PRO A 98 8.76 7.60 -12.17
CA PRO A 98 8.85 6.26 -12.74
C PRO A 98 7.83 6.01 -13.85
N LEU A 99 6.61 6.51 -13.75
CA LEU A 99 5.62 6.40 -14.81
C LEU A 99 6.14 6.97 -16.12
N TYR A 100 6.67 8.19 -16.06
CA TYR A 100 7.19 8.90 -17.24
C TYR A 100 8.44 8.23 -17.81
N ASN A 101 9.44 7.92 -16.98
CA ASN A 101 10.71 7.34 -17.41
C ASN A 101 10.60 5.92 -17.98
N LEU A 102 9.66 5.14 -17.46
CA LEU A 102 9.43 3.76 -17.91
C LEU A 102 8.33 3.66 -18.97
N ASN A 103 7.72 4.78 -19.35
CA ASN A 103 6.58 4.85 -20.27
C ASN A 103 5.42 3.92 -19.84
N ILE A 104 5.07 3.95 -18.56
CA ILE A 104 4.01 3.14 -17.97
C ILE A 104 2.81 4.04 -17.67
N PHE A 105 1.65 3.70 -18.18
CA PHE A 105 0.39 4.40 -17.89
C PHE A 105 -0.84 3.53 -18.18
N ILE A 106 -1.96 3.89 -17.59
CA ILE A 106 -3.25 3.29 -17.92
C ILE A 106 -3.67 3.79 -19.29
N ASN A 107 -3.85 2.87 -20.24
CA ASN A 107 -4.41 3.21 -21.54
C ASN A 107 -5.94 3.26 -21.46
N PHE A 108 -6.50 4.46 -21.43
CA PHE A 108 -7.95 4.67 -21.35
C PHE A 108 -8.69 4.30 -22.62
N GLU A 109 -8.05 4.36 -23.77
CA GLU A 109 -8.64 3.90 -25.03
C GLU A 109 -9.07 2.42 -24.92
N SER A 110 -8.21 1.59 -24.35
CA SER A 110 -8.52 0.18 -24.14
C SER A 110 -9.62 -0.07 -23.08
N LEU A 111 -9.84 0.88 -22.15
CA LEU A 111 -10.82 0.74 -21.07
C LEU A 111 -12.20 1.26 -21.41
N ILE A 112 -12.29 2.41 -22.06
CA ILE A 112 -13.56 3.13 -22.32
C ILE A 112 -13.77 3.53 -23.78
N GLY A 113 -12.83 3.14 -24.68
CA GLY A 113 -12.92 3.43 -26.12
C GLY A 113 -12.69 4.90 -26.50
N ILE A 114 -12.17 5.72 -25.59
CA ILE A 114 -11.86 7.14 -25.83
C ILE A 114 -10.35 7.33 -25.86
N GLU A 115 -9.82 7.83 -26.96
CA GLU A 115 -8.40 8.19 -27.09
C GLU A 115 -8.08 9.41 -26.20
N PHE A 116 -7.16 9.23 -25.25
CA PHE A 116 -6.52 10.31 -24.54
C PHE A 116 -5.07 10.50 -25.01
N ASN A 117 -4.60 11.74 -24.96
CA ASN A 117 -3.19 11.98 -25.17
C ASN A 117 -2.35 11.40 -24.04
N ASN A 118 -1.09 11.06 -24.31
CA ASN A 118 -0.20 10.44 -23.35
C ASN A 118 -0.06 11.26 -22.06
N SER A 119 -0.06 12.58 -22.13
CA SER A 119 0.03 13.45 -20.95
C SER A 119 -1.15 13.25 -19.99
N LEU A 120 -2.36 13.10 -20.52
CA LEU A 120 -3.55 12.84 -19.70
C LEU A 120 -3.50 11.43 -19.09
N ASN A 121 -3.04 10.43 -19.86
CA ASN A 121 -2.86 9.07 -19.36
C ASN A 121 -1.88 9.02 -18.17
N TYR A 122 -0.75 9.76 -18.22
CA TYR A 122 0.17 9.87 -17.09
C TYR A 122 -0.46 10.55 -15.87
N ILE A 123 -1.22 11.64 -16.06
CA ILE A 123 -1.88 12.35 -14.98
C ILE A 123 -2.87 11.42 -14.26
N VAL A 124 -3.73 10.73 -15.01
CA VAL A 124 -4.74 9.86 -14.42
C VAL A 124 -4.09 8.64 -13.76
N SER A 125 -3.03 8.08 -14.35
CA SER A 125 -2.26 6.99 -13.72
C SER A 125 -1.62 7.44 -12.41
N THR A 126 -1.10 8.67 -12.36
CA THR A 126 -0.55 9.26 -11.13
C THR A 126 -1.63 9.38 -10.05
N ILE A 127 -2.80 9.92 -10.41
CA ILE A 127 -3.95 10.05 -9.49
C ILE A 127 -4.38 8.67 -8.99
N TRP A 128 -4.45 7.68 -9.86
CA TRP A 128 -4.83 6.31 -9.50
C TRP A 128 -3.88 5.70 -8.46
N ILE A 129 -2.55 5.75 -8.72
CA ILE A 129 -1.56 5.21 -7.76
C ILE A 129 -1.64 5.94 -6.43
N ILE A 130 -1.76 7.27 -6.43
CA ILE A 130 -1.90 8.07 -5.21
C ILE A 130 -3.19 7.70 -4.45
N LEU A 131 -4.28 7.44 -5.16
CA LEU A 131 -5.53 6.98 -4.55
C LEU A 131 -5.31 5.63 -3.82
N ILE A 132 -4.67 4.66 -4.48
CA ILE A 132 -4.34 3.37 -3.84
C ILE A 132 -3.42 3.56 -2.63
N MET A 133 -2.37 4.39 -2.76
CA MET A 133 -1.46 4.70 -1.65
C MET A 133 -2.20 5.25 -0.42
N ASN A 134 -3.10 6.21 -0.64
CA ASN A 134 -3.85 6.80 0.45
C ASN A 134 -4.95 5.86 0.98
N ALA A 135 -5.57 5.04 0.13
CA ALA A 135 -6.54 4.03 0.57
C ALA A 135 -5.89 2.98 1.49
N ILE A 136 -4.68 2.51 1.14
CA ILE A 136 -3.91 1.59 2.00
C ILE A 136 -3.45 2.30 3.29
N ASN A 137 -3.08 3.57 3.22
CA ASN A 137 -2.70 4.35 4.41
C ASN A 137 -3.90 4.54 5.36
N PHE A 138 -5.10 4.76 4.83
CA PHE A 138 -6.32 4.86 5.63
C PHE A 138 -6.67 3.56 6.35
N ILE A 139 -6.45 2.40 5.71
CA ILE A 139 -6.76 1.09 6.31
C ILE A 139 -5.73 0.67 7.38
N ASP A 140 -4.56 1.34 7.48
CA ASP A 140 -3.56 1.13 8.54
C ASP A 140 -3.98 1.80 9.89
N ASN A 141 -5.23 1.59 10.28
CA ASN A 141 -5.84 2.16 11.48
C ASN A 141 -5.93 1.16 12.66
N MET A 142 -5.61 -0.13 12.43
CA MET A 142 -5.64 -1.21 13.43
C MET A 142 -4.44 -2.14 13.22
N ASP A 143 -3.97 -2.76 14.30
CA ASP A 143 -2.85 -3.72 14.28
C ASP A 143 -3.10 -4.84 13.26
N GLY A 144 -2.13 -5.06 12.36
CA GLY A 144 -2.17 -6.10 11.33
C GLY A 144 -3.08 -5.85 10.13
N LEU A 145 -4.03 -4.90 10.17
CA LEU A 145 -5.09 -4.79 9.18
C LEU A 145 -4.56 -4.46 7.78
N ALA A 146 -3.75 -3.41 7.65
CA ALA A 146 -3.16 -3.03 6.36
C ALA A 146 -2.32 -4.17 5.77
N VAL A 147 -1.60 -4.90 6.59
CA VAL A 147 -0.77 -6.04 6.16
C VAL A 147 -1.64 -7.20 5.68
N VAL A 148 -2.70 -7.56 6.42
CA VAL A 148 -3.61 -8.66 6.04
C VAL A 148 -4.31 -8.34 4.71
N VAL A 149 -4.91 -7.15 4.59
CA VAL A 149 -5.59 -6.72 3.36
C VAL A 149 -4.63 -6.67 2.18
N SER A 150 -3.44 -6.09 2.36
CA SER A 150 -2.42 -6.03 1.30
C SER A 150 -1.90 -7.42 0.93
N SER A 151 -1.80 -8.36 1.90
CA SER A 151 -1.44 -9.74 1.63
C SER A 151 -2.50 -10.45 0.78
N ALA A 152 -3.78 -10.23 1.08
CA ALA A 152 -4.88 -10.77 0.27
C ALA A 152 -4.84 -10.22 -1.16
N ILE A 153 -4.56 -8.92 -1.35
CA ILE A 153 -4.37 -8.30 -2.67
C ILE A 153 -3.19 -8.94 -3.40
N CYS A 154 -2.03 -9.11 -2.74
CA CYS A 154 -0.85 -9.75 -3.34
C CYS A 154 -1.15 -11.19 -3.80
N ILE A 155 -1.89 -11.97 -2.99
CA ILE A 155 -2.28 -13.34 -3.34
C ILE A 155 -3.20 -13.34 -4.57
N GLN A 156 -4.18 -12.45 -4.62
CA GLN A 156 -5.08 -12.33 -5.77
C GLN A 156 -4.31 -11.95 -7.04
N ILE A 157 -3.42 -10.94 -6.97
CA ILE A 157 -2.57 -10.54 -8.09
C ILE A 157 -1.69 -11.71 -8.52
N ALA A 158 -1.01 -12.39 -7.59
CA ALA A 158 -0.14 -13.53 -7.91
C ALA A 158 -0.92 -14.66 -8.61
N PHE A 159 -2.13 -14.97 -8.13
CA PHE A 159 -2.98 -15.99 -8.75
C PHE A 159 -3.39 -15.60 -10.18
N LEU A 160 -3.87 -14.38 -10.38
CA LEU A 160 -4.32 -13.88 -11.68
C LEU A 160 -3.15 -13.77 -12.67
N THR A 161 -2.00 -13.21 -12.25
CA THR A 161 -0.82 -13.09 -13.12
C THR A 161 -0.26 -14.44 -13.50
N ASN A 162 -0.25 -15.43 -12.59
CA ASN A 162 0.15 -16.78 -12.89
C ASN A 162 -0.80 -17.45 -13.90
N TYR A 163 -2.11 -17.28 -13.72
CA TYR A 163 -3.12 -17.81 -14.63
C TYR A 163 -2.99 -17.23 -16.05
N LEU A 164 -2.60 -15.96 -16.17
CA LEU A 164 -2.37 -15.26 -17.45
C LEU A 164 -0.91 -15.35 -17.95
N ASN A 165 -0.10 -16.25 -17.39
CA ASN A 165 1.30 -16.49 -17.76
C ASN A 165 2.22 -15.26 -17.62
N GLN A 166 1.87 -14.29 -16.77
CA GLN A 166 2.67 -13.11 -16.47
C GLN A 166 3.62 -13.37 -15.27
N TYR A 167 4.47 -14.37 -15.40
CA TYR A 167 5.27 -14.94 -14.30
C TYR A 167 6.14 -13.91 -13.56
N LYS A 168 6.67 -12.89 -14.25
CA LYS A 168 7.46 -11.82 -13.60
C LYS A 168 6.66 -11.02 -12.57
N LEU A 169 5.41 -10.69 -12.91
CA LEU A 169 4.50 -10.01 -11.97
C LEU A 169 4.07 -10.93 -10.84
N THR A 170 3.91 -12.23 -11.13
CA THR A 170 3.68 -13.26 -10.11
C THR A 170 4.82 -13.27 -9.09
N ASP A 171 6.07 -13.31 -9.55
CA ASP A 171 7.26 -13.34 -8.69
C ASP A 171 7.34 -12.07 -7.82
N ILE A 172 7.13 -10.89 -8.40
CA ILE A 172 7.12 -9.62 -7.66
C ILE A 172 6.00 -9.58 -6.63
N SER A 173 4.80 -10.10 -6.96
CA SER A 173 3.68 -10.19 -6.01
C SER A 173 4.02 -11.09 -4.82
N ILE A 174 4.63 -12.24 -5.08
CA ILE A 174 5.08 -13.18 -4.04
C ILE A 174 6.19 -12.55 -3.20
N LEU A 175 7.13 -11.81 -3.82
CA LEU A 175 8.18 -11.11 -3.08
C LEU A 175 7.61 -10.04 -2.14
N LEU A 176 6.65 -9.26 -2.62
CA LEU A 176 5.97 -8.26 -1.80
C LEU A 176 5.19 -8.94 -0.66
N LEU A 177 4.44 -10.00 -0.96
CA LEU A 177 3.74 -10.82 0.04
C LEU A 177 4.72 -11.35 1.11
N CYS A 178 5.87 -11.86 0.71
CA CYS A 178 6.90 -12.32 1.65
C CYS A 178 7.49 -11.20 2.50
N ALA A 179 7.68 -10.00 1.92
CA ALA A 179 8.21 -8.86 2.65
C ALA A 179 7.24 -8.42 3.76
N ILE A 180 5.94 -8.25 3.42
CA ILE A 180 4.92 -7.84 4.39
C ILE A 180 4.52 -8.95 5.35
N GLY A 181 4.47 -10.22 4.88
CA GLY A 181 4.19 -11.38 5.72
C GLY A 181 5.24 -11.59 6.82
N GLY A 182 6.51 -11.30 6.53
CA GLY A 182 7.58 -11.32 7.54
C GLY A 182 7.40 -10.24 8.62
N PHE A 183 6.81 -9.10 8.27
CA PHE A 183 6.48 -8.05 9.22
C PHE A 183 5.24 -8.40 10.07
N LEU A 184 4.29 -9.17 9.55
CA LEU A 184 3.07 -9.55 10.28
C LEU A 184 3.38 -10.20 11.63
N PHE A 185 4.49 -10.94 11.76
CA PHE A 185 4.93 -11.52 13.04
C PHE A 185 5.19 -10.48 14.15
N PHE A 186 5.44 -9.23 13.75
CA PHE A 186 5.68 -8.11 14.68
C PHE A 186 4.49 -7.15 14.79
N ASN A 187 3.56 -7.22 13.84
CA ASN A 187 2.40 -6.32 13.77
C ASN A 187 1.07 -7.01 14.08
N PHE A 188 1.05 -8.34 14.23
CA PHE A 188 -0.14 -9.08 14.68
C PHE A 188 -0.55 -8.61 16.08
N PRO A 189 -1.85 -8.43 16.35
CA PRO A 189 -2.33 -7.93 17.65
C PRO A 189 -1.89 -8.80 18.84
N PRO A 190 -1.34 -8.24 19.93
CA PRO A 190 -0.93 -6.84 20.07
C PRO A 190 0.40 -6.53 19.39
N ALA A 191 0.44 -5.48 18.60
CA ALA A 191 1.61 -5.13 17.79
C ALA A 191 2.84 -4.75 18.63
N LYS A 192 4.02 -5.20 18.18
CA LYS A 192 5.34 -4.84 18.72
C LYS A 192 6.07 -3.79 17.90
N LEU A 193 5.70 -3.70 16.60
CA LEU A 193 6.14 -2.70 15.64
C LEU A 193 4.93 -2.24 14.85
N TYR A 194 4.79 -0.93 14.64
CA TYR A 194 3.81 -0.39 13.73
C TYR A 194 4.35 -0.32 12.30
N PHE A 195 3.43 -0.45 11.36
CA PHE A 195 3.73 -0.30 9.95
C PHE A 195 4.01 1.16 9.61
N GLY A 196 3.16 2.03 10.09
CA GLY A 196 3.24 3.48 9.94
C GLY A 196 3.02 3.94 8.51
N ASP A 197 3.13 5.25 8.31
CA ASP A 197 3.07 5.87 6.99
C ASP A 197 4.20 5.36 6.09
N SER A 198 5.34 4.98 6.68
CA SER A 198 6.45 4.38 5.95
C SER A 198 6.08 3.08 5.25
N GLY A 199 5.29 2.24 5.89
CA GLY A 199 4.88 0.95 5.35
C GLY A 199 3.66 1.03 4.45
N SER A 200 2.64 1.73 4.89
CA SER A 200 1.39 1.85 4.13
C SER A 200 1.58 2.56 2.78
N LEU A 201 2.41 3.63 2.73
CA LEU A 201 2.76 4.30 1.48
C LEU A 201 3.62 3.42 0.58
N PHE A 202 4.60 2.67 1.16
CA PHE A 202 5.42 1.72 0.44
C PHE A 202 4.57 0.66 -0.27
N ILE A 203 3.69 -0.01 0.48
CA ILE A 203 2.83 -1.05 -0.10
C ILE A 203 1.85 -0.45 -1.10
N GLY A 204 1.19 0.65 -0.76
CA GLY A 204 0.26 1.32 -1.66
C GLY A 204 0.92 1.72 -2.98
N PHE A 205 2.17 2.19 -2.94
CA PHE A 205 2.98 2.49 -4.12
C PHE A 205 3.25 1.22 -4.95
N CYS A 206 3.76 0.15 -4.34
CA CYS A 206 4.03 -1.10 -5.05
C CYS A 206 2.77 -1.69 -5.68
N LEU A 207 1.67 -1.80 -4.93
CA LEU A 207 0.40 -2.32 -5.40
C LEU A 207 -0.21 -1.43 -6.50
N GLY A 208 -0.10 -0.10 -6.34
CA GLY A 208 -0.54 0.85 -7.36
C GLY A 208 0.19 0.68 -8.69
N PHE A 209 1.53 0.52 -8.69
CA PHE A 209 2.29 0.20 -9.90
C PHE A 209 1.93 -1.18 -10.46
N MET A 210 1.82 -2.20 -9.63
CA MET A 210 1.43 -3.54 -10.07
C MET A 210 0.06 -3.53 -10.72
N SER A 211 -0.87 -2.71 -10.26
CA SER A 211 -2.19 -2.55 -10.83
C SER A 211 -2.20 -2.02 -12.26
N ILE A 212 -1.18 -1.25 -12.66
CA ILE A 212 -1.03 -0.71 -14.02
C ILE A 212 -0.19 -1.63 -14.91
N LEU A 213 0.82 -2.27 -14.33
CA LEU A 213 1.72 -3.18 -15.06
C LEU A 213 1.04 -4.48 -15.47
N TYR A 214 -0.04 -4.83 -14.79
CA TYR A 214 -0.78 -6.05 -15.03
C TYR A 214 -1.70 -5.94 -16.26
N ASN A 215 -1.62 -6.92 -17.15
CA ASN A 215 -2.53 -7.03 -18.28
C ASN A 215 -3.78 -7.81 -17.85
N TRP A 216 -4.85 -7.10 -17.47
CA TRP A 216 -6.08 -7.67 -16.88
C TRP A 216 -6.98 -8.40 -17.86
N ILE A 217 -6.70 -8.27 -19.17
CA ILE A 217 -7.49 -8.88 -20.25
C ILE A 217 -6.61 -9.90 -20.96
N PRO A 218 -7.02 -11.17 -21.08
CA PRO A 218 -6.31 -12.14 -21.89
C PRO A 218 -6.24 -11.68 -23.35
N GLU A 219 -5.10 -11.84 -24.01
CA GLU A 219 -4.85 -11.40 -25.38
C GLU A 219 -5.86 -11.94 -26.41
N ASN A 220 -6.53 -13.06 -26.08
CA ASN A 220 -7.49 -13.73 -26.96
C ASN A 220 -8.94 -13.24 -26.78
N ILE A 221 -9.20 -12.28 -25.90
CA ILE A 221 -10.53 -11.80 -25.60
C ILE A 221 -10.65 -10.34 -26.04
N THR A 222 -11.20 -10.14 -27.22
CA THR A 222 -11.66 -8.82 -27.70
C THR A 222 -12.99 -8.49 -27.03
N ILE A 223 -12.98 -8.12 -25.78
CA ILE A 223 -14.16 -7.61 -25.11
C ILE A 223 -14.11 -6.09 -25.07
N TYR A 224 -14.77 -5.46 -26.02
CA TYR A 224 -15.34 -4.12 -25.89
C TYR A 224 -16.49 -4.15 -24.88
N SER A 225 -16.35 -4.77 -23.76
CA SER A 225 -17.42 -4.82 -22.78
C SER A 225 -16.91 -4.28 -21.46
N SER A 226 -17.57 -3.29 -21.00
CA SER A 226 -17.98 -2.88 -19.64
C SER A 226 -17.87 -3.93 -18.51
N THR A 227 -16.99 -4.91 -18.62
CA THR A 227 -16.61 -5.75 -17.50
C THR A 227 -15.85 -4.87 -16.55
N LEU A 228 -16.42 -4.66 -15.38
CA LEU A 228 -15.77 -4.08 -14.22
C LEU A 228 -14.33 -4.59 -14.21
N ASN A 229 -13.39 -3.69 -14.46
CA ASN A 229 -12.00 -4.06 -14.56
C ASN A 229 -11.62 -4.81 -13.28
N PRO A 230 -11.11 -6.06 -13.35
CA PRO A 230 -10.78 -6.87 -12.18
C PRO A 230 -9.97 -6.10 -11.13
N ILE A 231 -9.24 -5.08 -11.55
CA ILE A 231 -8.49 -4.16 -10.68
C ILE A 231 -9.38 -3.53 -9.60
N LEU A 232 -10.61 -3.09 -9.93
CA LEU A 232 -11.52 -2.50 -8.96
C LEU A 232 -11.99 -3.51 -7.92
N LEU A 233 -12.13 -4.78 -8.31
CA LEU A 233 -12.50 -5.87 -7.39
C LEU A 233 -11.34 -6.20 -6.45
N VAL A 234 -10.12 -6.31 -6.96
CA VAL A 234 -8.93 -6.59 -6.16
C VAL A 234 -8.69 -5.51 -5.11
N PHE A 235 -8.90 -4.25 -5.46
CA PHE A 235 -8.72 -3.11 -4.55
C PHE A 235 -10.02 -2.65 -3.86
N SER A 236 -11.12 -3.42 -3.97
CA SER A 236 -12.43 -3.00 -3.45
C SER A 236 -12.42 -2.71 -1.95
N VAL A 237 -11.76 -3.53 -1.14
CA VAL A 237 -11.73 -3.38 0.33
C VAL A 237 -11.12 -2.04 0.74
N PRO A 238 -9.87 -1.69 0.38
CA PRO A 238 -9.29 -0.40 0.77
C PRO A 238 -10.02 0.78 0.12
N LEU A 239 -10.50 0.66 -1.11
CA LEU A 239 -11.24 1.74 -1.78
C LEU A 239 -12.58 2.02 -1.12
N ILE A 240 -13.32 0.98 -0.70
CA ILE A 240 -14.61 1.15 -0.02
C ILE A 240 -14.39 1.79 1.35
N ASP A 241 -13.43 1.33 2.16
CA ASP A 241 -13.15 1.96 3.47
C ASP A 241 -12.77 3.43 3.29
N PHE A 242 -11.88 3.74 2.34
CA PHE A 242 -11.48 5.10 2.01
C PHE A 242 -12.68 5.97 1.62
N LEU A 243 -13.54 5.52 0.71
CA LEU A 243 -14.72 6.25 0.26
C LEU A 243 -15.73 6.47 1.39
N VAL A 244 -15.97 5.45 2.21
CA VAL A 244 -16.89 5.55 3.37
C VAL A 244 -16.40 6.60 4.36
N VAL A 245 -15.10 6.58 4.68
CA VAL A 245 -14.52 7.53 5.63
C VAL A 245 -14.53 8.95 5.07
N VAL A 246 -14.08 9.14 3.83
CA VAL A 246 -14.03 10.47 3.20
C VAL A 246 -15.43 11.08 3.06
N THR A 247 -16.40 10.31 2.56
CA THR A 247 -17.78 10.79 2.41
C THR A 247 -18.42 11.12 3.76
N TYR A 248 -18.20 10.28 4.77
CA TYR A 248 -18.69 10.54 6.12
C TYR A 248 -18.07 11.82 6.70
N ARG A 249 -16.75 12.01 6.62
CA ARG A 249 -16.08 13.21 7.13
C ARG A 249 -16.59 14.48 6.46
N ILE A 250 -16.73 14.46 5.14
CA ILE A 250 -17.29 15.60 4.38
C ILE A 250 -18.73 15.89 4.83
N SER A 251 -19.57 14.87 5.02
CA SER A 251 -20.97 15.05 5.41
C SER A 251 -21.15 15.71 6.78
N ILE A 252 -20.17 15.56 7.68
CA ILE A 252 -20.18 16.19 9.02
C ILE A 252 -19.30 17.46 9.11
N GLY A 253 -18.81 17.97 7.95
CA GLY A 253 -17.99 19.18 7.88
C GLY A 253 -16.56 19.02 8.40
N LYS A 254 -16.05 17.79 8.54
CA LYS A 254 -14.66 17.49 8.94
C LYS A 254 -13.75 17.36 7.72
N SER A 255 -12.48 17.78 7.88
CA SER A 255 -11.48 17.56 6.85
C SER A 255 -11.16 16.05 6.71
N PRO A 256 -11.14 15.51 5.47
CA PRO A 256 -10.71 14.13 5.24
C PRO A 256 -9.27 13.83 5.68
N THR A 257 -8.42 14.86 5.78
CA THR A 257 -6.98 14.71 6.11
C THR A 257 -6.70 14.57 7.61
N ILE A 258 -7.71 14.73 8.45
CA ILE A 258 -7.57 14.56 9.90
C ILE A 258 -7.87 13.10 10.25
N GLY A 259 -6.99 12.44 10.99
CA GLY A 259 -7.20 11.08 11.47
C GLY A 259 -8.43 10.94 12.37
N GLY A 260 -8.95 9.73 12.51
CA GLY A 260 -10.13 9.47 13.33
C GLY A 260 -10.46 7.99 13.47
N THR A 261 -11.49 7.68 14.25
CA THR A 261 -11.98 6.32 14.57
C THR A 261 -13.25 5.95 13.80
N ASP A 262 -13.42 6.48 12.60
CA ASP A 262 -14.62 6.39 11.77
C ASP A 262 -14.56 5.30 10.68
N HIS A 263 -13.47 4.54 10.65
CA HIS A 263 -13.23 3.41 9.75
C HIS A 263 -14.16 2.22 10.00
N ILE A 264 -14.35 1.36 9.00
CA ILE A 264 -15.18 0.15 9.11
C ILE A 264 -14.65 -0.76 10.23
N SER A 265 -13.32 -0.91 10.35
CA SER A 265 -12.66 -1.68 11.42
C SER A 265 -13.06 -1.18 12.82
N HIS A 266 -12.98 0.12 13.08
CA HIS A 266 -13.37 0.70 14.37
C HIS A 266 -14.86 0.53 14.68
N ARG A 267 -15.73 0.59 13.65
CA ARG A 267 -17.17 0.31 13.82
C ARG A 267 -17.44 -1.14 14.20
N LEU A 268 -16.64 -2.10 13.70
CA LEU A 268 -16.73 -3.51 14.08
C LEU A 268 -16.25 -3.72 15.51
N LEU A 269 -15.12 -3.10 15.88
CA LEU A 269 -14.63 -3.14 17.26
C LEU A 269 -15.66 -2.55 18.26
N ALA A 270 -16.30 -1.43 17.92
CA ALA A 270 -17.36 -0.81 18.72
C ALA A 270 -18.60 -1.71 18.87
N LYS A 271 -18.84 -2.65 17.95
CA LYS A 271 -19.89 -3.69 18.05
C LYS A 271 -19.47 -4.89 18.90
N GLY A 272 -18.25 -4.87 19.49
CA GLY A 272 -17.76 -5.93 20.38
C GLY A 272 -17.01 -7.07 19.68
N PHE A 273 -16.64 -6.94 18.40
CA PHE A 273 -15.75 -7.90 17.74
C PHE A 273 -14.32 -7.74 18.27
N SER A 274 -13.59 -8.86 18.46
CA SER A 274 -12.16 -8.81 18.77
C SER A 274 -11.34 -8.36 17.55
N GLU A 275 -10.14 -7.82 17.77
CA GLU A 275 -9.24 -7.41 16.68
C GLU A 275 -8.95 -8.57 15.72
N GLU A 276 -8.67 -9.77 16.24
CA GLU A 276 -8.44 -10.97 15.42
C GLU A 276 -9.64 -11.32 14.54
N LYS A 277 -10.87 -11.16 15.07
CA LYS A 277 -12.09 -11.40 14.31
C LYS A 277 -12.30 -10.35 13.23
N VAL A 278 -11.96 -9.09 13.50
CA VAL A 278 -11.98 -8.03 12.49
C VAL A 278 -10.99 -8.35 11.37
N LEU A 279 -9.75 -8.77 11.68
CA LEU A 279 -8.76 -9.20 10.67
C LEU A 279 -9.27 -10.36 9.79
N THR A 280 -10.11 -11.23 10.34
CA THR A 280 -10.67 -12.37 9.57
C THR A 280 -11.83 -11.96 8.65
N ILE A 281 -12.53 -10.86 8.98
CA ILE A 281 -13.63 -10.32 8.18
C ILE A 281 -13.12 -9.58 6.95
N PHE A 282 -11.99 -8.88 7.08
CA PHE A 282 -11.33 -8.15 5.99
C PHE A 282 -10.55 -9.08 5.06
#